data_e4d9436f6b54585520354c3e66e22937
#
_entry.id   e4d9436f6b54585520354c3e66e22937
#
_cell.length_a   1.000
_cell.length_b   1.000
_cell.length_c   1.000
_cell.angle_alpha   90.00
_cell.angle_beta   90.00
_cell.angle_gamma   90.00
#
_symmetry.space_group_name_H-M   'P 1'
#
loop_
_entity.id
_entity.type
_entity.pdbx_description
1 polymer ?
#
loop_
_entity_poly.entity_id
_entity_poly.type
_entity_poly.pdbx_seq_one_letter_code
_entity_poly.pdbx_strand_id
1 'polypeptide(L)'
;MSTHLEHDDKKDAAHDYTQQVTPADAVPSSDVEDVEVKSGLKRNLKSRHMAMISLGGVIGTGLFLGTGSALANGGPLGLFLGYATMGSICYCVMICLGEMISFLPIPGGHIKLAERFVDPALAFTMGWNYWYNWVIILPAELSAAAVLINLWNDTINNALWISICLVVVVAINFLGFFGECEFWFASIKILTIVGLIILGIVITAGGGPDHRSIGFQYWRNPGPFVQYDGISGVLGRFLGYWAVLTQAAFSYIGTEIVAIAAGEAKNPRRNLPRAIKRVYIRILIFYLGGTFIIGLLVPSNDEGLALNSGNALASPFVIAIRRAGIPVLPSIINACLLTSAWSAASSDLYTSSRALYGLSITRQAPKIFSRTTRRGLPWISISFCALFAALSYMSLQSTAGEVFGYFSNLTAAAGLMTWWGICFIYIRFEKGLRTQGIARSSLPYSSRLNYRASAAWYGIIMITIILFFSAWSVFLKDNWSTSTFVTNYLPLWLFPILWISYKYIKKTHFVRASEMDFVSGLEAIEAECHDEAPPSTILGKFWALLM
;
A
#
# COMPACT_ATOMS: atom_id res chain seq x y z
N MET A 1 -28.61 14.10 -20.91
CA MET A 1 -29.96 13.80 -20.43
C MET A 1 -30.14 12.32 -20.04
N SER A 2 -29.33 11.38 -20.54
CA SER A 2 -29.41 9.93 -20.23
C SER A 2 -28.70 9.47 -18.95
N THR A 3 -27.85 10.28 -18.36
CA THR A 3 -27.06 9.93 -17.15
C THR A 3 -27.77 10.22 -15.82
N HIS A 4 -28.84 11.03 -15.82
CA HIS A 4 -29.62 11.34 -14.62
C HIS A 4 -30.68 10.26 -14.34
N LEU A 5 -31.26 9.65 -15.36
CA LEU A 5 -32.29 8.61 -15.20
C LEU A 5 -31.72 7.28 -14.67
N GLU A 6 -30.47 6.96 -15.05
CA GLU A 6 -29.81 5.72 -14.59
C GLU A 6 -29.37 5.79 -13.11
N HIS A 7 -29.33 6.99 -12.51
CA HIS A 7 -28.93 7.19 -11.11
C HIS A 7 -30.14 7.13 -10.16
N ASP A 8 -31.33 7.53 -10.62
CA ASP A 8 -32.57 7.48 -9.83
C ASP A 8 -33.11 6.04 -9.76
N ASP A 9 -33.08 5.29 -10.85
CA ASP A 9 -33.47 3.86 -10.87
C ASP A 9 -32.63 3.00 -9.90
N LYS A 10 -31.37 3.37 -9.65
CA LYS A 10 -30.52 2.66 -8.67
C LYS A 10 -30.79 3.04 -7.22
N LYS A 11 -31.33 4.24 -6.97
CA LYS A 11 -31.77 4.65 -5.62
C LYS A 11 -33.05 3.94 -5.23
N ASP A 12 -33.99 3.84 -6.16
CA ASP A 12 -35.26 3.20 -5.93
C ASP A 12 -35.11 1.68 -5.74
N ALA A 13 -34.19 1.04 -6.49
CA ALA A 13 -33.88 -0.38 -6.31
C ALA A 13 -33.22 -0.70 -4.96
N ALA A 14 -32.42 0.21 -4.41
CA ALA A 14 -31.80 0.04 -3.09
C ALA A 14 -32.83 0.27 -1.95
N HIS A 15 -33.78 1.17 -2.17
CA HIS A 15 -34.84 1.47 -1.19
C HIS A 15 -35.91 0.37 -1.16
N ASP A 16 -36.24 -0.21 -2.31
CA ASP A 16 -37.19 -1.32 -2.45
C ASP A 16 -36.65 -2.61 -1.81
N TYR A 17 -35.32 -2.80 -1.81
CA TYR A 17 -34.69 -3.96 -1.18
C TYR A 17 -34.78 -3.94 0.35
N THR A 18 -34.69 -2.76 0.99
CA THR A 18 -34.85 -2.63 2.44
C THR A 18 -36.28 -2.91 2.91
N GLN A 19 -37.28 -2.75 2.04
CA GLN A 19 -38.68 -3.06 2.36
C GLN A 19 -39.08 -4.53 2.13
N GLN A 20 -38.32 -5.30 1.31
CA GLN A 20 -38.64 -6.70 1.01
C GLN A 20 -38.05 -7.71 2.01
N VAL A 21 -37.09 -7.30 2.87
CA VAL A 21 -36.54 -8.18 3.92
C VAL A 21 -37.27 -7.93 5.22
N THR A 22 -38.46 -8.51 5.38
CA THR A 22 -39.12 -8.60 6.68
C THR A 22 -38.33 -9.55 7.62
N PRO A 23 -38.10 -9.16 8.89
CA PRO A 23 -37.35 -9.99 9.84
C PRO A 23 -38.25 -11.08 10.45
N ALA A 24 -38.69 -12.01 9.65
CA ALA A 24 -39.43 -13.18 10.16
C ALA A 24 -38.58 -14.44 9.92
N ASP A 25 -37.59 -14.68 10.74
CA ASP A 25 -36.86 -15.93 10.96
C ASP A 25 -35.39 -15.69 11.36
N ALA A 26 -35.10 -14.56 12.01
CA ALA A 26 -33.83 -14.38 12.67
C ALA A 26 -33.83 -15.25 13.94
N VAL A 27 -33.09 -16.36 13.91
CA VAL A 27 -32.71 -17.11 15.10
C VAL A 27 -32.02 -16.11 16.05
N PRO A 28 -32.47 -15.97 17.31
CA PRO A 28 -31.82 -15.08 18.25
C PRO A 28 -30.39 -15.58 18.49
N SER A 29 -29.42 -14.86 17.98
CA SER A 29 -28.01 -15.00 18.35
C SER A 29 -27.91 -14.54 19.79
N SER A 30 -27.88 -15.50 20.74
CA SER A 30 -27.58 -15.23 22.12
C SER A 30 -26.24 -14.52 22.26
N ASP A 31 -26.26 -13.35 22.90
CA ASP A 31 -25.15 -12.69 23.57
C ASP A 31 -23.95 -12.23 22.73
N VAL A 32 -24.21 -11.60 21.60
CA VAL A 32 -23.31 -10.55 21.10
C VAL A 32 -23.96 -9.22 21.47
N GLU A 33 -23.69 -8.74 22.70
CA GLU A 33 -23.86 -7.33 23.01
C GLU A 33 -23.13 -6.55 21.90
N ASP A 34 -23.88 -5.82 21.06
CA ASP A 34 -23.37 -4.74 20.24
C ASP A 34 -22.77 -3.70 21.20
N VAL A 35 -21.54 -3.96 21.63
CA VAL A 35 -20.72 -2.97 22.29
C VAL A 35 -20.41 -1.95 21.23
N GLU A 36 -21.21 -0.90 21.19
CA GLU A 36 -20.87 0.35 20.54
C GLU A 36 -19.51 0.77 21.11
N VAL A 37 -18.44 0.32 20.50
CA VAL A 37 -17.07 0.60 20.93
C VAL A 37 -16.85 2.08 20.62
N LYS A 38 -17.20 2.95 21.57
CA LYS A 38 -16.87 4.37 21.52
C LYS A 38 -15.35 4.46 21.43
N SER A 39 -14.84 4.57 20.21
CA SER A 39 -13.41 4.75 20.00
C SER A 39 -13.00 6.04 20.71
N GLY A 40 -12.04 5.97 21.62
CA GLY A 40 -11.48 7.15 22.30
C GLY A 40 -10.66 8.03 21.36
N LEU A 41 -10.54 7.65 20.07
CA LEU A 41 -9.87 8.42 19.03
C LEU A 41 -10.79 9.56 18.56
N LYS A 42 -10.24 10.78 18.47
CA LYS A 42 -10.97 11.90 17.89
C LYS A 42 -10.78 11.90 16.36
N ARG A 43 -11.88 12.01 15.61
CA ARG A 43 -11.89 12.16 14.14
C ARG A 43 -11.41 13.57 13.76
N ASN A 44 -10.09 13.78 13.68
CA ASN A 44 -9.48 15.09 13.40
C ASN A 44 -9.09 15.29 11.93
N LEU A 45 -9.14 14.25 11.10
CA LEU A 45 -8.73 14.31 9.70
C LEU A 45 -9.83 14.97 8.84
N LYS A 46 -9.47 16.07 8.15
CA LYS A 46 -10.35 16.74 7.19
C LYS A 46 -10.35 15.98 5.85
N SER A 47 -11.38 16.17 5.01
CA SER A 47 -11.47 15.53 3.69
C SER A 47 -10.22 15.73 2.83
N ARG A 48 -9.59 16.92 2.86
CA ARG A 48 -8.34 17.22 2.17
C ARG A 48 -7.17 16.32 2.64
N HIS A 49 -7.08 16.04 3.96
CA HIS A 49 -6.05 15.17 4.52
C HIS A 49 -6.24 13.72 4.02
N MET A 50 -7.48 13.23 4.04
CA MET A 50 -7.84 11.90 3.56
C MET A 50 -7.52 11.71 2.07
N ALA A 51 -7.81 12.72 1.24
CA ALA A 51 -7.50 12.69 -0.18
C ALA A 51 -5.98 12.63 -0.42
N MET A 52 -5.19 13.44 0.31
CA MET A 52 -3.73 13.44 0.18
C MET A 52 -3.09 12.17 0.73
N ILE A 53 -3.59 11.60 1.83
CA ILE A 53 -3.16 10.30 2.33
C ILE A 53 -3.42 9.21 1.28
N SER A 54 -4.58 9.23 0.61
CA SER A 54 -4.90 8.23 -0.40
C SER A 54 -4.11 8.38 -1.70
N LEU A 55 -3.69 9.59 -2.07
CA LEU A 55 -2.91 9.85 -3.28
C LEU A 55 -1.40 9.78 -3.03
N GLY A 56 -0.93 10.44 -1.98
CA GLY A 56 0.49 10.64 -1.69
C GLY A 56 1.04 9.68 -0.64
N GLY A 57 0.21 9.17 0.29
CA GLY A 57 0.65 8.29 1.38
C GLY A 57 1.23 6.95 0.89
N VAL A 58 0.86 6.52 -0.31
CA VAL A 58 1.37 5.27 -0.92
C VAL A 58 2.61 5.51 -1.79
N ILE A 59 2.88 6.77 -2.21
CA ILE A 59 4.12 7.10 -2.91
C ILE A 59 5.21 7.25 -1.85
N GLY A 60 6.06 6.23 -1.73
CA GLY A 60 7.16 6.16 -0.77
C GLY A 60 8.50 5.93 -1.46
N THR A 61 9.47 5.49 -0.67
CA THR A 61 10.83 5.16 -1.11
C THR A 61 10.85 3.99 -2.10
N GLY A 62 9.83 3.13 -2.13
CA GLY A 62 9.73 2.03 -3.08
C GLY A 62 9.78 2.47 -4.54
N LEU A 63 9.05 3.55 -4.90
CA LEU A 63 9.09 4.09 -6.26
C LEU A 63 10.38 4.87 -6.54
N PHE A 64 10.92 5.57 -5.55
CA PHE A 64 12.07 6.45 -5.76
C PHE A 64 13.43 5.76 -5.60
N LEU A 65 13.54 4.76 -4.74
CA LEU A 65 14.77 3.99 -4.47
C LEU A 65 14.67 2.54 -4.95
N GLY A 66 13.58 1.85 -4.63
CA GLY A 66 13.39 0.45 -4.98
C GLY A 66 13.43 0.18 -6.49
N THR A 67 13.04 1.15 -7.33
CA THR A 67 13.14 1.07 -8.78
C THR A 67 14.58 0.97 -9.30
N GLY A 68 15.59 1.42 -8.53
CA GLY A 68 17.00 1.26 -8.88
C GLY A 68 17.41 -0.19 -8.93
N SER A 69 17.21 -0.93 -7.83
CA SER A 69 17.48 -2.36 -7.77
C SER A 69 16.62 -3.15 -8.76
N ALA A 70 15.37 -2.75 -8.96
CA ALA A 70 14.49 -3.36 -9.94
C ALA A 70 15.00 -3.19 -11.37
N LEU A 71 15.54 -2.03 -11.73
CA LEU A 71 16.17 -1.78 -13.03
C LEU A 71 17.44 -2.63 -13.20
N ALA A 72 18.29 -2.68 -12.17
CA ALA A 72 19.51 -3.48 -12.19
C ALA A 72 19.24 -4.99 -12.38
N ASN A 73 18.19 -5.51 -11.76
CA ASN A 73 17.81 -6.92 -11.83
C ASN A 73 17.06 -7.29 -13.11
N GLY A 74 16.14 -6.47 -13.57
CA GLY A 74 15.22 -6.80 -14.65
C GLY A 74 15.55 -6.17 -16.01
N GLY A 75 16.35 -5.11 -16.02
CA GLY A 75 16.50 -4.24 -17.19
C GLY A 75 15.28 -3.32 -17.42
N PRO A 76 15.32 -2.41 -18.39
CA PRO A 76 14.27 -1.43 -18.58
C PRO A 76 12.90 -2.03 -18.94
N LEU A 77 12.86 -3.06 -19.77
CA LEU A 77 11.60 -3.72 -20.13
C LEU A 77 11.12 -4.63 -18.99
N GLY A 78 12.04 -5.34 -18.32
CA GLY A 78 11.70 -6.15 -17.14
C GLY A 78 11.13 -5.30 -16.00
N LEU A 79 11.71 -4.13 -15.74
CA LEU A 79 11.20 -3.13 -14.81
C LEU A 79 9.77 -2.71 -15.17
N PHE A 80 9.55 -2.27 -16.41
CA PHE A 80 8.23 -1.81 -16.87
C PHE A 80 7.16 -2.91 -16.78
N LEU A 81 7.47 -4.12 -17.27
CA LEU A 81 6.54 -5.25 -17.24
C LEU A 81 6.28 -5.74 -15.81
N GLY A 82 7.29 -5.76 -14.94
CA GLY A 82 7.12 -6.14 -13.53
C GLY A 82 6.17 -5.18 -12.80
N TYR A 83 6.34 -3.88 -12.98
CA TYR A 83 5.43 -2.88 -12.42
C TYR A 83 4.04 -2.92 -13.07
N ALA A 84 3.92 -3.21 -14.37
CA ALA A 84 2.63 -3.39 -15.05
C ALA A 84 1.88 -4.62 -14.50
N THR A 85 2.57 -5.73 -14.31
CA THR A 85 1.98 -6.95 -13.74
C THR A 85 1.53 -6.72 -12.30
N MET A 86 2.39 -6.14 -11.45
CA MET A 86 2.01 -5.83 -10.07
C MET A 86 0.88 -4.80 -10.00
N GLY A 87 0.89 -3.79 -10.89
CA GLY A 87 -0.20 -2.83 -11.04
C GLY A 87 -1.53 -3.46 -11.40
N SER A 88 -1.53 -4.50 -12.25
CA SER A 88 -2.75 -5.25 -12.59
C SER A 88 -3.28 -6.04 -11.40
N ILE A 89 -2.40 -6.66 -10.60
CA ILE A 89 -2.77 -7.36 -9.37
C ILE A 89 -3.35 -6.37 -8.36
N CYS A 90 -2.65 -5.25 -8.09
CA CYS A 90 -3.11 -4.18 -7.21
C CYS A 90 -4.50 -3.67 -7.63
N TYR A 91 -4.71 -3.44 -8.92
CA TYR A 91 -6.01 -2.98 -9.44
C TYR A 91 -7.12 -4.00 -9.19
N CYS A 92 -6.85 -5.29 -9.40
CA CYS A 92 -7.81 -6.37 -9.11
C CYS A 92 -8.17 -6.45 -7.62
N VAL A 93 -7.18 -6.34 -6.73
CA VAL A 93 -7.40 -6.26 -5.27
C VAL A 93 -8.28 -5.05 -4.91
N MET A 94 -7.97 -3.88 -5.50
CA MET A 94 -8.73 -2.66 -5.24
C MET A 94 -10.17 -2.70 -5.77
N ILE A 95 -10.43 -3.40 -6.87
CA ILE A 95 -11.79 -3.66 -7.33
C ILE A 95 -12.56 -4.51 -6.30
N CYS A 96 -11.96 -5.61 -5.84
CA CYS A 96 -12.58 -6.49 -4.85
C CYS A 96 -12.89 -5.73 -3.55
N LEU A 97 -11.91 -5.00 -3.05
CA LEU A 97 -12.05 -4.18 -1.85
C LEU A 97 -13.12 -3.10 -2.04
N GLY A 98 -13.14 -2.46 -3.19
CA GLY A 98 -14.08 -1.39 -3.52
C GLY A 98 -15.52 -1.83 -3.57
N GLU A 99 -15.81 -3.01 -4.12
CA GLU A 99 -17.15 -3.56 -4.14
C GLU A 99 -17.65 -3.86 -2.72
N MET A 100 -16.81 -4.48 -1.88
CA MET A 100 -17.16 -4.81 -0.50
C MET A 100 -17.39 -3.57 0.36
N ILE A 101 -16.46 -2.60 0.32
CA ILE A 101 -16.49 -1.44 1.22
C ILE A 101 -17.49 -0.38 0.74
N SER A 102 -17.75 -0.25 -0.58
CA SER A 102 -18.82 0.63 -1.04
C SER A 102 -20.20 0.14 -0.59
N PHE A 103 -20.36 -1.16 -0.46
CA PHE A 103 -21.59 -1.77 0.05
C PHE A 103 -21.68 -1.69 1.57
N LEU A 104 -20.59 -2.03 2.28
CA LEU A 104 -20.48 -2.03 3.74
C LEU A 104 -19.27 -1.21 4.21
N PRO A 105 -19.38 0.12 4.27
CA PRO A 105 -18.30 0.99 4.76
C PRO A 105 -18.21 0.98 6.29
N ILE A 106 -17.90 -0.19 6.85
CA ILE A 106 -17.80 -0.39 8.30
C ILE A 106 -16.41 -0.02 8.83
N PRO A 107 -16.30 0.53 10.06
CA PRO A 107 -15.03 0.76 10.72
C PRO A 107 -14.21 -0.53 10.84
N GLY A 108 -12.89 -0.46 10.59
CA GLY A 108 -12.01 -1.64 10.57
C GLY A 108 -11.82 -2.26 9.18
N GLY A 109 -12.54 -1.79 8.16
CA GLY A 109 -12.33 -2.12 6.75
C GLY A 109 -12.29 -3.62 6.49
N HIS A 110 -11.31 -4.07 5.71
CA HIS A 110 -11.16 -5.47 5.30
C HIS A 110 -10.98 -6.47 6.47
N ILE A 111 -10.46 -6.02 7.62
CA ILE A 111 -10.31 -6.87 8.81
C ILE A 111 -11.67 -7.26 9.37
N LYS A 112 -12.58 -6.27 9.50
CA LYS A 112 -13.94 -6.53 9.98
C LYS A 112 -14.77 -7.32 8.97
N LEU A 113 -14.53 -7.11 7.66
CA LEU A 113 -15.15 -7.91 6.60
C LEU A 113 -14.68 -9.37 6.64
N ALA A 114 -13.43 -9.65 7.03
CA ALA A 114 -12.93 -11.01 7.23
C ALA A 114 -13.72 -11.74 8.33
N GLU A 115 -13.99 -11.07 9.46
CA GLU A 115 -14.81 -11.62 10.54
C GLU A 115 -16.23 -11.94 10.08
N ARG A 116 -16.82 -11.02 9.31
CA ARG A 116 -18.22 -11.08 8.90
C ARG A 116 -18.50 -12.10 7.79
N PHE A 117 -17.56 -12.28 6.85
CA PHE A 117 -17.78 -13.12 5.67
C PHE A 117 -16.98 -14.41 5.65
N VAL A 118 -15.96 -14.54 6.51
CA VAL A 118 -15.10 -15.71 6.50
C VAL A 118 -15.05 -16.38 7.86
N ASP A 119 -14.32 -15.80 8.81
CA ASP A 119 -14.02 -16.43 10.10
C ASP A 119 -13.37 -15.40 11.05
N PRO A 120 -13.73 -15.33 12.34
CA PRO A 120 -13.02 -14.52 13.32
C PRO A 120 -11.51 -14.81 13.40
N ALA A 121 -11.07 -16.05 13.11
CA ALA A 121 -9.66 -16.39 13.09
C ALA A 121 -8.90 -15.74 11.92
N LEU A 122 -9.53 -15.62 10.74
CA LEU A 122 -8.94 -14.88 9.64
C LEU A 122 -8.84 -13.38 9.96
N ALA A 123 -9.88 -12.82 10.60
CA ALA A 123 -9.87 -11.42 11.02
C ALA A 123 -8.74 -11.14 12.02
N PHE A 124 -8.53 -12.01 13.00
CA PHE A 124 -7.40 -11.94 13.93
C PHE A 124 -6.07 -11.96 13.19
N THR A 125 -5.89 -12.90 12.28
CA THR A 125 -4.65 -13.07 11.52
C THR A 125 -4.38 -11.86 10.62
N MET A 126 -5.39 -11.37 9.91
CA MET A 126 -5.26 -10.18 9.06
C MET A 126 -4.96 -8.93 9.88
N GLY A 127 -5.57 -8.78 11.06
CA GLY A 127 -5.31 -7.66 11.94
C GLY A 127 -3.85 -7.61 12.43
N TRP A 128 -3.31 -8.75 12.89
CA TRP A 128 -1.92 -8.86 13.30
C TRP A 128 -0.94 -8.76 12.13
N ASN A 129 -1.25 -9.36 10.97
CA ASN A 129 -0.44 -9.21 9.76
C ASN A 129 -0.41 -7.77 9.27
N TYR A 130 -1.54 -7.06 9.33
CA TYR A 130 -1.63 -5.65 8.97
C TYR A 130 -0.81 -4.76 9.92
N TRP A 131 -0.89 -4.99 11.24
CA TRP A 131 -0.04 -4.32 12.21
C TRP A 131 1.45 -4.60 11.94
N TYR A 132 1.80 -5.87 11.72
CA TYR A 132 3.16 -6.29 11.41
C TYR A 132 3.68 -5.58 10.16
N ASN A 133 2.90 -5.55 9.09
CA ASN A 133 3.27 -4.89 7.85
C ASN A 133 3.65 -3.43 8.08
N TRP A 134 2.82 -2.69 8.79
CA TRP A 134 3.03 -1.26 9.02
C TRP A 134 4.11 -0.94 10.05
N VAL A 135 4.37 -1.81 11.01
CA VAL A 135 5.43 -1.58 11.99
C VAL A 135 6.80 -1.94 11.44
N ILE A 136 6.88 -2.91 10.51
CA ILE A 136 8.15 -3.37 9.95
C ILE A 136 8.63 -2.50 8.77
N ILE A 137 7.74 -1.74 8.12
CA ILE A 137 8.14 -0.79 7.09
C ILE A 137 8.81 0.46 7.68
N LEU A 138 8.50 0.83 8.91
CA LEU A 138 9.11 1.98 9.59
C LEU A 138 10.65 1.96 9.60
N PRO A 139 11.34 0.87 10.00
CA PRO A 139 12.79 0.79 9.88
C PRO A 139 13.29 0.80 8.43
N ALA A 140 12.52 0.32 7.45
CA ALA A 140 12.89 0.46 6.04
C ALA A 140 12.96 1.93 5.61
N GLU A 141 11.95 2.72 5.93
CA GLU A 141 11.89 4.14 5.59
C GLU A 141 12.99 4.97 6.28
N LEU A 142 13.33 4.64 7.54
CA LEU A 142 14.45 5.28 8.25
C LEU A 142 15.80 4.90 7.64
N SER A 143 15.99 3.65 7.21
CA SER A 143 17.19 3.21 6.49
C SER A 143 17.29 3.90 5.13
N ALA A 144 16.18 4.04 4.41
CA ALA A 144 16.12 4.77 3.16
C ALA A 144 16.47 6.25 3.34
N ALA A 145 16.00 6.89 4.42
CA ALA A 145 16.37 8.26 4.76
C ALA A 145 17.89 8.40 4.96
N ALA A 146 18.52 7.44 5.65
CA ALA A 146 19.97 7.44 5.83
C ALA A 146 20.71 7.30 4.49
N VAL A 147 20.27 6.39 3.60
CA VAL A 147 20.83 6.26 2.23
C VAL A 147 20.75 7.59 1.47
N LEU A 148 19.64 8.31 1.57
CA LEU A 148 19.47 9.60 0.90
C LEU A 148 20.39 10.67 1.48
N ILE A 149 20.61 10.71 2.80
CA ILE A 149 21.49 11.68 3.45
C ILE A 149 22.95 11.44 3.07
N ASN A 150 23.36 10.19 2.85
CA ASN A 150 24.72 9.85 2.42
C ASN A 150 25.13 10.51 1.09
N LEU A 151 24.17 10.99 0.28
CA LEU A 151 24.48 11.79 -0.90
C LEU A 151 25.26 13.09 -0.58
N TRP A 152 24.99 13.68 0.57
CA TRP A 152 25.62 14.93 1.02
C TRP A 152 26.76 14.69 2.01
N ASN A 153 26.66 13.65 2.82
CA ASN A 153 27.66 13.32 3.83
C ASN A 153 27.64 11.80 4.12
N ASP A 154 28.67 11.14 3.68
CA ASP A 154 28.93 9.71 3.90
C ASP A 154 29.95 9.42 5.01
N THR A 155 30.56 10.46 5.60
CA THR A 155 31.58 10.33 6.64
C THR A 155 31.00 10.12 8.03
N ILE A 156 29.78 10.58 8.26
CA ILE A 156 29.09 10.47 9.56
C ILE A 156 28.33 9.15 9.61
N ASN A 157 28.42 8.48 10.77
CA ASN A 157 27.75 7.20 10.99
C ASN A 157 26.23 7.32 10.78
N ASN A 158 25.65 6.42 10.01
CA ASN A 158 24.22 6.35 9.68
C ASN A 158 23.33 6.32 10.93
N ALA A 159 23.82 5.80 12.07
CA ALA A 159 23.06 5.78 13.31
C ALA A 159 22.64 7.19 13.78
N LEU A 160 23.49 8.20 13.58
CA LEU A 160 23.13 9.58 13.91
C LEU A 160 21.98 10.08 13.04
N TRP A 161 22.05 9.84 11.73
CA TRP A 161 21.01 10.25 10.78
C TRP A 161 19.69 9.54 11.05
N ILE A 162 19.73 8.22 11.32
CA ILE A 162 18.58 7.43 11.72
C ILE A 162 17.94 7.99 13.00
N SER A 163 18.78 8.34 14.01
CA SER A 163 18.29 8.90 15.28
C SER A 163 17.58 10.24 15.07
N ILE A 164 18.14 11.13 14.26
CA ILE A 164 17.54 12.42 13.93
C ILE A 164 16.19 12.22 13.21
N CYS A 165 16.17 11.37 12.17
CA CYS A 165 14.95 11.07 11.42
C CYS A 165 13.88 10.45 12.33
N LEU A 166 14.26 9.53 13.23
CA LEU A 166 13.35 8.91 14.19
C LEU A 166 12.72 9.95 15.13
N VAL A 167 13.53 10.86 15.67
CA VAL A 167 13.02 11.93 16.55
C VAL A 167 12.00 12.80 15.80
N VAL A 168 12.28 13.18 14.56
CA VAL A 168 11.34 13.96 13.73
C VAL A 168 10.02 13.19 13.51
N VAL A 169 10.08 11.93 13.12
CA VAL A 169 8.90 11.09 12.87
C VAL A 169 8.06 10.90 14.12
N VAL A 170 8.70 10.62 15.25
CA VAL A 170 8.03 10.45 16.55
C VAL A 170 7.39 11.77 16.98
N ALA A 171 8.10 12.89 16.85
CA ALA A 171 7.59 14.21 17.22
C ALA A 171 6.32 14.58 16.40
N ILE A 172 6.31 14.36 15.10
CA ILE A 172 5.14 14.60 14.23
C ILE A 172 3.92 13.83 14.75
N ASN A 173 4.10 12.55 15.13
CA ASN A 173 3.03 11.69 15.62
C ASN A 173 2.53 12.08 17.02
N PHE A 174 3.43 12.43 17.96
CA PHE A 174 3.06 12.81 19.33
C PHE A 174 2.44 14.21 19.42
N LEU A 175 2.87 15.15 18.59
CA LEU A 175 2.33 16.51 18.58
C LEU A 175 0.96 16.60 17.89
N GLY A 176 0.54 15.55 17.18
CA GLY A 176 -0.76 15.50 16.51
C GLY A 176 -0.84 16.31 15.21
N PHE A 177 0.30 16.70 14.64
CA PHE A 177 0.40 17.45 13.38
C PHE A 177 0.41 16.55 12.14
N PHE A 178 0.25 15.24 12.32
CA PHE A 178 0.34 14.27 11.23
C PHE A 178 -0.46 14.66 9.98
N GLY A 179 -1.73 15.02 10.11
CA GLY A 179 -2.59 15.34 8.97
C GLY A 179 -2.13 16.57 8.16
N GLU A 180 -1.68 17.63 8.82
CA GLU A 180 -1.18 18.84 8.14
C GLU A 180 0.21 18.59 7.52
N CYS A 181 1.10 17.89 8.23
CA CYS A 181 2.41 17.52 7.69
C CYS A 181 2.26 16.61 6.46
N GLU A 182 1.39 15.60 6.54
CA GLU A 182 1.17 14.68 5.43
C GLU A 182 0.56 15.38 4.20
N PHE A 183 -0.30 16.38 4.40
CA PHE A 183 -0.81 17.19 3.31
C PHE A 183 0.32 17.87 2.50
N TRP A 184 1.28 18.50 3.19
CA TRP A 184 2.41 19.16 2.55
C TRP A 184 3.39 18.17 1.94
N PHE A 185 3.73 17.11 2.66
CA PHE A 185 4.63 16.06 2.16
C PHE A 185 4.05 15.36 0.93
N ALA A 186 2.77 14.99 0.94
CA ALA A 186 2.11 14.39 -0.21
C ALA A 186 2.10 15.34 -1.42
N SER A 187 1.91 16.64 -1.21
CA SER A 187 1.99 17.65 -2.28
C SER A 187 3.40 17.70 -2.89
N ILE A 188 4.45 17.69 -2.06
CA ILE A 188 5.85 17.63 -2.53
C ILE A 188 6.09 16.35 -3.33
N LYS A 189 5.65 15.18 -2.84
CA LYS A 189 5.81 13.89 -3.54
C LYS A 189 5.19 13.91 -4.93
N ILE A 190 3.94 14.38 -5.03
CA ILE A 190 3.20 14.43 -6.30
C ILE A 190 3.88 15.40 -7.28
N LEU A 191 4.26 16.58 -6.82
CA LEU A 191 4.98 17.55 -7.66
C LEU A 191 6.33 17.00 -8.11
N THR A 192 7.04 16.32 -7.22
CA THR A 192 8.35 15.72 -7.53
C THR A 192 8.22 14.64 -8.60
N ILE A 193 7.31 13.67 -8.45
CA ILE A 193 7.19 12.58 -9.44
C ILE A 193 6.72 13.10 -10.81
N VAL A 194 5.76 14.03 -10.84
CA VAL A 194 5.30 14.64 -12.09
C VAL A 194 6.44 15.45 -12.73
N GLY A 195 7.14 16.25 -11.94
CA GLY A 195 8.31 17.02 -12.41
C GLY A 195 9.42 16.12 -12.95
N LEU A 196 9.70 15.01 -12.29
CA LEU A 196 10.70 14.02 -12.73
C LEU A 196 10.30 13.30 -14.03
N ILE A 197 9.02 12.99 -14.22
CA ILE A 197 8.53 12.43 -15.50
C ILE A 197 8.70 13.44 -16.62
N ILE A 198 8.28 14.70 -16.41
CA ILE A 198 8.43 15.76 -17.41
C ILE A 198 9.91 16.02 -17.73
N LEU A 199 10.74 16.16 -16.69
CA LEU A 199 12.19 16.34 -16.84
C LEU A 199 12.80 15.17 -17.62
N GLY A 200 12.39 13.94 -17.32
CA GLY A 200 12.85 12.74 -18.01
C GLY A 200 12.50 12.74 -19.50
N ILE A 201 11.30 13.18 -19.86
CA ILE A 201 10.91 13.35 -21.27
C ILE A 201 11.82 14.37 -21.96
N VAL A 202 12.06 15.52 -21.30
CA VAL A 202 12.92 16.59 -21.83
C VAL A 202 14.35 16.08 -22.03
N ILE A 203 14.95 15.41 -21.04
CA ILE A 203 16.31 14.85 -21.14
C ILE A 203 16.37 13.80 -22.26
N THR A 204 15.39 12.91 -22.33
CA THR A 204 15.34 11.86 -23.36
C THR A 204 15.28 12.45 -24.78
N ALA A 205 14.61 13.59 -24.95
CA ALA A 205 14.50 14.29 -26.22
C ALA A 205 15.75 15.11 -26.58
N GLY A 206 16.73 15.25 -25.67
CA GLY A 206 17.95 16.07 -25.91
C GLY A 206 17.89 17.47 -25.34
N GLY A 207 16.96 17.75 -24.41
CA GLY A 207 16.88 19.04 -23.71
C GLY A 207 17.85 19.19 -22.54
N GLY A 208 18.79 18.26 -22.36
CA GLY A 208 19.88 18.37 -21.38
C GLY A 208 20.98 19.35 -21.82
N PRO A 209 21.89 19.73 -20.90
CA PRO A 209 23.01 20.62 -21.20
C PRO A 209 23.93 20.14 -22.32
N ASP A 210 24.04 18.83 -22.50
CA ASP A 210 24.84 18.16 -23.54
C ASP A 210 24.12 18.08 -24.90
N HIS A 211 22.86 18.52 -24.98
CA HIS A 211 21.99 18.46 -26.16
C HIS A 211 21.91 17.09 -26.85
N ARG A 212 22.24 16.03 -26.12
CA ARG A 212 22.24 14.67 -26.63
C ARG A 212 20.88 13.98 -26.42
N SER A 213 20.23 13.59 -27.51
CA SER A 213 19.02 12.73 -27.42
C SER A 213 19.41 11.31 -27.02
N ILE A 214 18.84 10.82 -25.92
CA ILE A 214 19.06 9.46 -25.41
C ILE A 214 18.11 8.46 -26.10
N GLY A 215 16.82 8.82 -26.24
CA GLY A 215 15.79 7.96 -26.81
C GLY A 215 15.77 6.57 -26.17
N PHE A 216 15.77 5.53 -27.00
CA PHE A 216 15.79 4.12 -26.56
C PHE A 216 17.20 3.51 -26.51
N GLN A 217 18.26 4.32 -26.31
CA GLN A 217 19.65 3.84 -26.31
C GLN A 217 19.86 2.69 -25.31
N TYR A 218 19.37 2.83 -24.08
CA TYR A 218 19.57 1.85 -23.01
C TYR A 218 18.69 0.60 -23.14
N TRP A 219 17.66 0.64 -23.97
CA TRP A 219 16.87 -0.53 -24.37
C TRP A 219 17.59 -1.39 -25.42
N ARG A 220 18.58 -0.80 -26.13
CA ARG A 220 19.40 -1.50 -27.13
C ARG A 220 20.72 -1.98 -26.55
N ASN A 221 21.37 -1.16 -25.71
CA ASN A 221 22.63 -1.43 -25.05
C ASN A 221 22.61 -0.82 -23.63
N PRO A 222 22.70 -1.65 -22.55
CA PRO A 222 23.01 -3.09 -22.48
C PRO A 222 21.88 -4.01 -22.95
N GLY A 223 20.64 -3.54 -23.10
CA GLY A 223 19.53 -4.34 -23.61
C GLY A 223 18.25 -4.22 -22.77
N PRO A 224 17.12 -4.76 -23.27
CA PRO A 224 15.82 -4.59 -22.62
C PRO A 224 15.64 -5.43 -21.35
N PHE A 225 16.40 -6.54 -21.23
CA PHE A 225 16.38 -7.41 -20.06
C PHE A 225 17.81 -7.70 -19.58
N VAL A 226 17.96 -7.84 -18.27
CA VAL A 226 19.18 -8.33 -17.63
C VAL A 226 19.10 -9.85 -17.48
N GLN A 227 20.24 -10.52 -17.56
CA GLN A 227 20.36 -11.95 -17.24
C GLN A 227 20.63 -12.09 -15.74
N TYR A 228 19.59 -12.46 -15.00
CA TYR A 228 19.62 -12.49 -13.55
C TYR A 228 20.58 -13.56 -13.04
N ASP A 229 21.42 -13.19 -12.06
CA ASP A 229 22.36 -14.10 -11.37
C ASP A 229 23.30 -14.86 -12.33
N GLY A 230 23.69 -14.23 -13.43
CA GLY A 230 24.58 -14.85 -14.44
C GLY A 230 23.94 -15.97 -15.26
N ILE A 231 22.63 -16.25 -15.07
CA ILE A 231 21.91 -17.27 -15.84
C ILE A 231 21.67 -16.77 -17.25
N SER A 232 22.26 -17.47 -18.23
CA SER A 232 22.19 -17.06 -19.63
C SER A 232 20.85 -17.41 -20.30
N GLY A 233 20.52 -16.69 -21.40
CA GLY A 233 19.42 -17.03 -22.28
C GLY A 233 18.06 -16.51 -21.82
N VAL A 234 16.99 -17.16 -22.30
CA VAL A 234 15.59 -16.76 -22.05
C VAL A 234 15.23 -16.92 -20.58
N LEU A 235 15.75 -17.96 -19.91
CA LEU A 235 15.47 -18.20 -18.51
C LEU A 235 16.02 -17.07 -17.63
N GLY A 236 17.26 -16.65 -17.81
CA GLY A 236 17.84 -15.55 -17.03
C GLY A 236 17.07 -14.23 -17.21
N ARG A 237 16.59 -13.94 -18.42
CA ARG A 237 15.72 -12.76 -18.69
C ARG A 237 14.39 -12.86 -17.96
N PHE A 238 13.76 -14.03 -17.97
CA PHE A 238 12.51 -14.29 -17.24
C PHE A 238 12.72 -14.12 -15.73
N LEU A 239 13.81 -14.65 -15.19
CA LEU A 239 14.14 -14.55 -13.77
C LEU A 239 14.45 -13.11 -13.35
N GLY A 240 15.07 -12.31 -14.23
CA GLY A 240 15.25 -10.87 -14.01
C GLY A 240 13.92 -10.12 -13.90
N TYR A 241 13.00 -10.38 -14.84
CA TYR A 241 11.63 -9.87 -14.74
C TYR A 241 10.94 -10.34 -13.46
N TRP A 242 11.12 -11.62 -13.09
CA TRP A 242 10.51 -12.20 -11.88
C TRP A 242 10.99 -11.52 -10.59
N ALA A 243 12.29 -11.24 -10.49
CA ALA A 243 12.89 -10.55 -9.34
C ALA A 243 12.29 -9.13 -9.13
N VAL A 244 11.88 -8.46 -10.22
CA VAL A 244 11.22 -7.15 -10.14
C VAL A 244 9.88 -7.22 -9.44
N LEU A 245 9.14 -8.34 -9.51
CA LEU A 245 7.78 -8.41 -8.96
C LEU A 245 7.72 -8.15 -7.45
N THR A 246 8.66 -8.71 -6.67
CA THR A 246 8.72 -8.47 -5.22
C THR A 246 9.05 -7.01 -4.89
N GLN A 247 10.00 -6.42 -5.62
CA GLN A 247 10.37 -5.01 -5.46
C GLN A 247 9.22 -4.07 -5.87
N ALA A 248 8.53 -4.41 -6.97
CA ALA A 248 7.32 -3.70 -7.38
C ALA A 248 6.21 -3.82 -6.32
N ALA A 249 6.00 -5.01 -5.71
CA ALA A 249 5.01 -5.19 -4.66
C ALA A 249 5.20 -4.18 -3.52
N PHE A 250 6.42 -4.02 -3.01
CA PHE A 250 6.73 -3.03 -1.99
C PHE A 250 6.26 -1.62 -2.36
N SER A 251 6.45 -1.22 -3.62
CA SER A 251 6.05 0.09 -4.11
C SER A 251 4.53 0.30 -4.17
N TYR A 252 3.73 -0.76 -4.27
CA TYR A 252 2.26 -0.69 -4.39
C TYR A 252 1.53 -0.91 -3.07
N ILE A 253 2.18 -1.49 -2.04
CA ILE A 253 1.59 -1.75 -0.73
C ILE A 253 1.17 -0.42 -0.07
N GLY A 254 0.08 -0.48 0.70
CA GLY A 254 -0.54 0.70 1.30
C GLY A 254 -1.71 1.25 0.47
N THR A 255 -1.93 0.77 -0.76
CA THR A 255 -3.07 1.20 -1.58
C THR A 255 -4.41 0.88 -0.89
N GLU A 256 -4.48 -0.18 -0.12
CA GLU A 256 -5.62 -0.64 0.66
C GLU A 256 -5.97 0.24 1.88
N ILE A 257 -5.10 1.18 2.27
CA ILE A 257 -5.38 2.16 3.34
C ILE A 257 -6.69 2.93 3.10
N VAL A 258 -7.04 3.16 1.83
CA VAL A 258 -8.30 3.78 1.42
C VAL A 258 -9.50 3.06 2.02
N ALA A 259 -9.40 1.75 2.21
CA ALA A 259 -10.45 0.93 2.79
C ALA A 259 -10.66 1.15 4.29
N ILE A 260 -9.59 1.33 5.03
CA ILE A 260 -9.66 1.61 6.48
C ILE A 260 -10.14 3.04 6.70
N ALA A 261 -9.64 3.95 5.89
CA ALA A 261 -10.05 5.34 5.86
C ALA A 261 -11.55 5.53 5.48
N ALA A 262 -12.13 4.59 4.73
CA ALA A 262 -13.54 4.65 4.34
C ALA A 262 -14.50 4.61 5.52
N GLY A 263 -14.19 3.86 6.58
CA GLY A 263 -14.99 3.83 7.81
C GLY A 263 -14.98 5.15 8.61
N GLU A 264 -14.04 6.06 8.29
CA GLU A 264 -13.92 7.39 8.90
C GLU A 264 -14.27 8.53 7.90
N ALA A 265 -14.56 8.18 6.65
CA ALA A 265 -14.84 9.14 5.59
C ALA A 265 -16.30 9.64 5.66
N LYS A 266 -16.50 10.93 5.38
CA LYS A 266 -17.83 11.46 5.10
C LYS A 266 -18.33 10.91 3.76
N ASN A 267 -19.62 10.54 3.67
CA ASN A 267 -20.25 9.99 2.47
C ASN A 267 -19.44 8.85 1.79
N PRO A 268 -19.15 7.75 2.50
CA PRO A 268 -18.23 6.71 2.01
C PRO A 268 -18.75 6.05 0.71
N ARG A 269 -20.04 5.82 0.57
CA ARG A 269 -20.65 5.21 -0.63
C ARG A 269 -20.37 5.99 -1.92
N ARG A 270 -20.24 7.31 -1.85
CA ARG A 270 -19.95 8.18 -3.02
C ARG A 270 -18.45 8.39 -3.23
N ASN A 271 -17.71 8.60 -2.15
CA ASN A 271 -16.31 9.01 -2.22
C ASN A 271 -15.37 7.81 -2.50
N LEU A 272 -15.72 6.63 -2.00
CA LEU A 272 -14.91 5.44 -2.15
C LEU A 272 -14.77 4.94 -3.59
N PRO A 273 -15.86 4.80 -4.39
CA PRO A 273 -15.73 4.42 -5.80
C PRO A 273 -14.87 5.41 -6.61
N ARG A 274 -14.90 6.70 -6.26
CA ARG A 274 -14.04 7.71 -6.88
C ARG A 274 -12.58 7.51 -6.49
N ALA A 275 -12.30 7.26 -5.21
CA ALA A 275 -10.95 7.00 -4.75
C ALA A 275 -10.33 5.78 -5.46
N ILE A 276 -11.11 4.70 -5.66
CA ILE A 276 -10.65 3.50 -6.37
C ILE A 276 -10.36 3.78 -7.85
N LYS A 277 -11.21 4.54 -8.52
CA LYS A 277 -10.94 4.94 -9.92
C LYS A 277 -9.63 5.74 -10.04
N ARG A 278 -9.29 6.55 -9.05
CA ARG A 278 -8.02 7.32 -9.03
C ARG A 278 -6.80 6.45 -8.81
N VAL A 279 -6.93 5.33 -8.10
CA VAL A 279 -5.84 4.35 -8.00
C VAL A 279 -5.36 3.91 -9.38
N TYR A 280 -6.28 3.68 -10.33
CA TYR A 280 -5.92 3.34 -11.70
C TYR A 280 -5.09 4.43 -12.39
N ILE A 281 -5.51 5.70 -12.29
CA ILE A 281 -4.77 6.84 -12.88
C ILE A 281 -3.39 6.95 -12.23
N ARG A 282 -3.31 6.77 -10.91
CA ARG A 282 -2.04 6.76 -10.16
C ARG A 282 -1.10 5.67 -10.66
N ILE A 283 -1.62 4.44 -10.85
CA ILE A 283 -0.83 3.33 -11.39
C ILE A 283 -0.28 3.68 -12.77
N LEU A 284 -1.10 4.19 -13.66
CA LEU A 284 -0.67 4.52 -15.02
C LEU A 284 0.37 5.64 -15.05
N ILE A 285 0.13 6.75 -14.36
CA ILE A 285 0.98 7.93 -14.47
C ILE A 285 2.26 7.75 -13.64
N PHE A 286 2.13 7.44 -12.34
CA PHE A 286 3.28 7.50 -11.45
C PHE A 286 4.14 6.24 -11.51
N TYR A 287 3.52 5.07 -11.55
CA TYR A 287 4.30 3.82 -11.55
C TYR A 287 4.73 3.43 -12.97
N LEU A 288 3.82 3.31 -13.92
CA LEU A 288 4.20 2.92 -15.28
C LEU A 288 4.91 4.07 -16.01
N GLY A 289 4.44 5.30 -15.89
CA GLY A 289 5.11 6.46 -16.47
C GLY A 289 6.50 6.67 -15.85
N GLY A 290 6.63 6.60 -14.53
CA GLY A 290 7.91 6.74 -13.83
C GLY A 290 8.91 5.66 -14.20
N THR A 291 8.51 4.38 -14.16
CA THR A 291 9.41 3.25 -14.51
C THR A 291 9.80 3.25 -15.99
N PHE A 292 8.90 3.64 -16.88
CA PHE A 292 9.22 3.79 -18.29
C PHE A 292 10.29 4.86 -18.51
N ILE A 293 10.13 6.03 -17.90
CA ILE A 293 11.11 7.12 -17.99
C ILE A 293 12.46 6.72 -17.38
N ILE A 294 12.46 6.07 -16.20
CA ILE A 294 13.69 5.54 -15.58
C ILE A 294 14.41 4.62 -16.56
N GLY A 295 13.69 3.69 -17.20
CA GLY A 295 14.25 2.75 -18.17
C GLY A 295 14.80 3.40 -19.44
N LEU A 296 14.37 4.64 -19.79
CA LEU A 296 14.95 5.41 -20.90
C LEU A 296 16.23 6.15 -20.48
N LEU A 297 16.32 6.59 -19.21
CA LEU A 297 17.36 7.53 -18.74
C LEU A 297 18.59 6.84 -18.14
N VAL A 298 18.43 5.65 -17.57
CA VAL A 298 19.50 4.97 -16.82
C VAL A 298 19.76 3.58 -17.38
N PRO A 299 21.02 3.24 -17.71
CA PRO A 299 21.36 1.87 -18.13
C PRO A 299 21.27 0.92 -16.92
N SER A 300 20.82 -0.31 -17.15
CA SER A 300 20.67 -1.31 -16.08
C SER A 300 21.96 -1.76 -15.43
N ASN A 301 23.11 -1.54 -16.06
CA ASN A 301 24.44 -1.84 -15.55
C ASN A 301 25.16 -0.65 -14.91
N ASP A 302 24.43 0.42 -14.55
CA ASP A 302 25.01 1.57 -13.83
C ASP A 302 25.37 1.15 -12.39
N GLU A 303 26.61 1.41 -11.97
CA GLU A 303 27.11 1.03 -10.64
C GLU A 303 26.35 1.73 -9.50
N GLY A 304 25.80 2.92 -9.76
CA GLY A 304 24.99 3.67 -8.80
C GLY A 304 23.64 3.01 -8.45
N LEU A 305 23.15 2.06 -9.25
CA LEU A 305 21.89 1.36 -8.99
C LEU A 305 21.99 0.32 -7.87
N ALA A 306 23.21 -0.14 -7.54
CA ALA A 306 23.42 -1.12 -6.49
C ALA A 306 23.31 -0.46 -5.12
N LEU A 307 22.24 -0.72 -4.38
CA LEU A 307 22.03 -0.22 -3.01
C LEU A 307 23.14 -0.65 -2.04
N ASN A 308 23.85 -1.73 -2.37
CA ASN A 308 24.90 -2.31 -1.53
C ASN A 308 26.29 -1.72 -1.78
N SER A 309 26.48 -0.86 -2.80
CA SER A 309 27.80 -0.37 -3.21
C SER A 309 28.39 0.72 -2.32
N GLY A 310 27.72 1.13 -1.24
CA GLY A 310 28.16 2.23 -0.37
C GLY A 310 28.11 3.60 -1.05
N ASN A 311 27.88 3.67 -2.35
CA ASN A 311 27.71 4.90 -3.10
C ASN A 311 26.23 5.34 -3.07
N ALA A 312 25.97 6.47 -2.44
CA ALA A 312 24.65 6.99 -2.09
C ALA A 312 23.78 7.48 -3.26
N LEU A 313 24.02 7.03 -4.47
CA LEU A 313 23.23 7.38 -5.67
C LEU A 313 22.02 6.49 -5.89
N ALA A 314 21.45 5.94 -4.84
CA ALA A 314 20.42 4.88 -4.89
C ALA A 314 19.14 5.23 -5.68
N SER A 315 18.86 6.51 -5.95
CA SER A 315 17.68 6.88 -6.76
C SER A 315 18.04 6.97 -8.25
N PRO A 316 17.41 6.17 -9.13
CA PRO A 316 17.68 6.24 -10.56
C PRO A 316 17.34 7.60 -11.16
N PHE A 317 16.43 8.36 -10.58
CA PHE A 317 16.17 9.74 -11.00
C PHE A 317 17.35 10.67 -10.72
N VAL A 318 17.99 10.53 -9.55
CA VAL A 318 19.18 11.32 -9.20
C VAL A 318 20.35 10.95 -10.10
N ILE A 319 20.53 9.66 -10.40
CA ILE A 319 21.53 9.16 -11.37
C ILE A 319 21.29 9.80 -12.74
N ALA A 320 20.05 9.76 -13.24
CA ALA A 320 19.69 10.32 -14.54
C ALA A 320 20.03 11.81 -14.67
N ILE A 321 19.72 12.60 -13.64
CA ILE A 321 19.98 14.05 -13.61
C ILE A 321 21.49 14.34 -13.58
N ARG A 322 22.27 13.56 -12.81
CA ARG A 322 23.75 13.68 -12.79
C ARG A 322 24.36 13.34 -14.15
N ARG A 323 23.89 12.26 -14.78
CA ARG A 323 24.34 11.85 -16.11
C ARG A 323 24.02 12.90 -17.19
N ALA A 324 22.93 13.64 -17.03
CA ALA A 324 22.57 14.75 -17.90
C ALA A 324 23.40 16.03 -17.65
N GLY A 325 24.35 16.01 -16.71
CA GLY A 325 25.24 17.15 -16.44
C GLY A 325 24.57 18.31 -15.71
N ILE A 326 23.46 18.11 -15.01
CA ILE A 326 22.75 19.15 -14.26
C ILE A 326 23.29 19.22 -12.82
N PRO A 327 24.03 20.29 -12.40
CA PRO A 327 24.83 20.21 -11.18
C PRO A 327 24.04 20.38 -9.88
N VAL A 328 23.00 21.20 -9.82
CA VAL A 328 22.29 21.55 -8.57
C VAL A 328 21.06 20.69 -8.31
N LEU A 329 20.37 20.31 -9.38
CA LEU A 329 19.08 19.62 -9.31
C LEU A 329 19.13 18.27 -8.58
N PRO A 330 20.21 17.45 -8.66
CA PRO A 330 20.32 16.20 -7.88
C PRO A 330 20.12 16.40 -6.39
N SER A 331 20.71 17.45 -5.80
CA SER A 331 20.56 17.74 -4.37
C SER A 331 19.15 18.20 -4.00
N ILE A 332 18.50 19.00 -4.86
CA ILE A 332 17.12 19.44 -4.65
C ILE A 332 16.17 18.23 -4.67
N ILE A 333 16.28 17.39 -5.69
CA ILE A 333 15.45 16.19 -5.81
C ILE A 333 15.70 15.25 -4.63
N ASN A 334 16.95 15.04 -4.24
CA ASN A 334 17.28 14.19 -3.09
C ASN A 334 16.67 14.73 -1.79
N ALA A 335 16.63 16.05 -1.58
CA ALA A 335 15.91 16.66 -0.46
C ALA A 335 14.40 16.38 -0.52
N CYS A 336 13.78 16.47 -1.70
CA CYS A 336 12.37 16.08 -1.88
C CYS A 336 12.15 14.59 -1.58
N LEU A 337 13.07 13.70 -1.98
CA LEU A 337 13.00 12.29 -1.66
C LEU A 337 13.15 12.01 -0.16
N LEU A 338 14.00 12.76 0.54
CA LEU A 338 14.13 12.68 2.00
C LEU A 338 12.84 13.08 2.70
N THR A 339 12.15 14.14 2.27
CA THR A 339 10.83 14.49 2.81
C THR A 339 9.80 13.40 2.54
N SER A 340 9.92 12.68 1.41
CA SER A 340 9.08 11.51 1.10
C SER A 340 9.31 10.36 2.08
N ALA A 341 10.57 10.06 2.43
CA ALA A 341 10.91 9.03 3.42
C ALA A 341 10.37 9.40 4.82
N TRP A 342 10.50 10.64 5.25
CA TRP A 342 9.94 11.12 6.52
C TRP A 342 8.41 11.02 6.58
N SER A 343 7.74 11.40 5.49
CA SER A 343 6.30 11.27 5.36
C SER A 343 5.87 9.82 5.43
N ALA A 344 6.53 8.91 4.69
CA ALA A 344 6.23 7.49 4.73
C ALA A 344 6.43 6.92 6.14
N ALA A 345 7.59 7.13 6.76
CA ALA A 345 7.87 6.69 8.14
C ALA A 345 6.85 7.23 9.16
N SER A 346 6.41 8.49 9.00
CA SER A 346 5.38 9.08 9.86
C SER A 346 4.01 8.43 9.66
N SER A 347 3.65 8.12 8.42
CA SER A 347 2.41 7.41 8.08
C SER A 347 2.42 5.96 8.58
N ASP A 348 3.57 5.31 8.55
CA ASP A 348 3.74 3.94 9.04
C ASP A 348 3.57 3.87 10.56
N LEU A 349 4.19 4.78 11.29
CA LEU A 349 4.03 4.88 12.74
C LEU A 349 2.59 5.26 13.12
N TYR A 350 1.96 6.17 12.36
CA TYR A 350 0.56 6.52 12.52
C TYR A 350 -0.34 5.30 12.35
N THR A 351 -0.18 4.57 11.26
CA THR A 351 -1.06 3.44 10.88
C THR A 351 -0.83 2.24 11.78
N SER A 352 0.42 1.85 12.05
CA SER A 352 0.74 0.73 12.94
C SER A 352 0.23 0.96 14.36
N SER A 353 0.39 2.16 14.91
CA SER A 353 -0.10 2.48 16.27
C SER A 353 -1.63 2.41 16.36
N ARG A 354 -2.34 2.80 15.32
CA ARG A 354 -3.81 2.72 15.28
C ARG A 354 -4.31 1.31 15.01
N ALA A 355 -3.59 0.52 14.21
CA ALA A 355 -3.88 -0.90 14.03
C ALA A 355 -3.76 -1.65 15.37
N LEU A 356 -2.69 -1.40 16.15
CA LEU A 356 -2.49 -1.99 17.47
C LEU A 356 -3.56 -1.55 18.47
N TYR A 357 -3.92 -0.27 18.45
CA TYR A 357 -5.02 0.27 19.24
C TYR A 357 -6.34 -0.42 18.89
N GLY A 358 -6.66 -0.58 17.61
CA GLY A 358 -7.85 -1.28 17.13
C GLY A 358 -7.92 -2.74 17.60
N LEU A 359 -6.81 -3.48 17.48
CA LEU A 359 -6.68 -4.84 18.02
C LEU A 359 -6.91 -4.90 19.53
N SER A 360 -6.47 -3.88 20.27
CA SER A 360 -6.66 -3.84 21.72
C SER A 360 -8.12 -3.57 22.11
N ILE A 361 -8.82 -2.71 21.38
CA ILE A 361 -10.25 -2.43 21.59
C ILE A 361 -11.09 -3.67 21.32
N THR A 362 -10.79 -4.41 20.25
CA THR A 362 -11.46 -5.67 19.90
C THR A 362 -11.02 -6.87 20.77
N ARG A 363 -10.25 -6.61 21.85
CA ARG A 363 -9.71 -7.63 22.77
C ARG A 363 -8.81 -8.69 22.10
N GLN A 364 -8.24 -8.37 20.94
CA GLN A 364 -7.29 -9.22 20.22
C GLN A 364 -5.83 -8.89 20.56
N ALA A 365 -5.58 -7.78 21.27
CA ALA A 365 -4.31 -7.38 21.84
C ALA A 365 -4.45 -6.95 23.31
N PRO A 366 -3.36 -6.85 24.09
CA PRO A 366 -3.41 -6.43 25.49
C PRO A 366 -4.09 -5.07 25.67
N LYS A 367 -4.97 -4.97 26.69
CA LYS A 367 -5.73 -3.73 27.00
C LYS A 367 -4.89 -2.47 27.23
N ILE A 368 -3.60 -2.63 27.56
CA ILE A 368 -2.71 -1.49 27.76
C ILE A 368 -2.63 -0.59 26.52
N PHE A 369 -2.70 -1.15 25.31
CA PHE A 369 -2.62 -0.44 24.05
C PHE A 369 -3.89 0.36 23.70
N SER A 370 -5.01 0.16 24.41
CA SER A 370 -6.23 0.96 24.26
C SER A 370 -6.21 2.29 25.01
N ARG A 371 -5.15 2.54 25.80
CA ARG A 371 -5.04 3.79 26.56
C ARG A 371 -4.71 4.97 25.65
N THR A 372 -5.54 6.03 25.77
CA THR A 372 -5.36 7.28 25.03
C THR A 372 -5.11 8.45 25.99
N THR A 373 -4.48 9.49 25.48
CA THR A 373 -4.40 10.79 26.17
C THR A 373 -5.76 11.49 26.15
N ARG A 374 -5.92 12.58 26.94
CA ARG A 374 -7.14 13.44 26.90
C ARG A 374 -7.44 14.01 25.51
N ARG A 375 -6.43 14.08 24.64
CA ARG A 375 -6.57 14.50 23.23
C ARG A 375 -6.96 13.36 22.28
N GLY A 376 -7.13 12.12 22.77
CA GLY A 376 -7.45 10.95 21.96
C GLY A 376 -6.24 10.32 21.26
N LEU A 377 -5.00 10.58 21.72
CA LEU A 377 -3.78 10.01 21.12
C LEU A 377 -3.44 8.68 21.80
N PRO A 378 -3.24 7.56 21.08
CA PRO A 378 -2.88 6.25 21.63
C PRO A 378 -1.37 6.17 21.91
N TRP A 379 -0.90 6.91 22.93
CA TRP A 379 0.51 7.15 23.20
C TRP A 379 1.31 5.87 23.49
N ILE A 380 0.71 4.87 24.16
CA ILE A 380 1.40 3.60 24.45
C ILE A 380 1.61 2.82 23.14
N SER A 381 0.60 2.76 22.27
CA SER A 381 0.71 2.10 20.97
C SER A 381 1.75 2.79 20.09
N ILE A 382 1.81 4.13 20.08
CA ILE A 382 2.84 4.89 19.35
C ILE A 382 4.22 4.57 19.89
N SER A 383 4.42 4.62 21.22
CA SER A 383 5.72 4.33 21.85
C SER A 383 6.18 2.89 21.55
N PHE A 384 5.26 1.94 21.65
CA PHE A 384 5.58 0.54 21.37
C PHE A 384 5.96 0.30 19.89
N CYS A 385 5.20 0.87 18.95
CA CYS A 385 5.53 0.78 17.53
C CYS A 385 6.85 1.50 17.21
N ALA A 386 7.13 2.63 17.84
CA ALA A 386 8.39 3.36 17.66
C ALA A 386 9.62 2.56 18.10
N LEU A 387 9.50 1.61 19.03
CA LEU A 387 10.62 0.74 19.43
C LEU A 387 11.12 -0.13 18.25
N PHE A 388 10.25 -0.51 17.32
CA PHE A 388 10.65 -1.28 16.15
C PHE A 388 11.54 -0.49 15.19
N ALA A 389 11.51 0.84 15.26
CA ALA A 389 12.46 1.68 14.52
C ALA A 389 13.93 1.39 14.91
N ALA A 390 14.18 0.84 16.10
CA ALA A 390 15.52 0.43 16.51
C ALA A 390 16.13 -0.64 15.58
N LEU A 391 15.30 -1.38 14.85
CA LEU A 391 15.78 -2.35 13.86
C LEU A 391 16.55 -1.68 12.71
N SER A 392 16.34 -0.40 12.42
CA SER A 392 17.13 0.33 11.42
C SER A 392 18.61 0.50 11.80
N TYR A 393 18.97 0.37 13.11
CA TYR A 393 20.35 0.38 13.56
C TYR A 393 21.14 -0.89 13.18
N MET A 394 20.49 -1.90 12.57
CA MET A 394 21.21 -3.01 11.92
C MET A 394 22.17 -2.49 10.84
N SER A 395 21.94 -1.31 10.29
CA SER A 395 22.84 -0.61 9.39
C SER A 395 24.22 -0.25 9.97
N LEU A 396 24.45 -0.47 11.28
CA LEU A 396 25.78 -0.40 11.88
C LEU A 396 26.67 -1.58 11.53
N GLN A 397 26.09 -2.75 11.22
CA GLN A 397 26.81 -3.98 10.85
C GLN A 397 26.67 -4.29 9.35
N SER A 398 25.62 -3.80 8.72
CA SER A 398 25.32 -3.92 7.30
C SER A 398 25.17 -2.53 6.68
N THR A 399 25.10 -2.42 5.36
CA THR A 399 24.80 -1.14 4.71
C THR A 399 23.34 -0.73 4.95
N ALA A 400 23.04 0.57 4.96
CA ALA A 400 21.67 1.04 5.08
C ALA A 400 20.79 0.57 3.91
N GLY A 401 21.39 0.36 2.73
CA GLY A 401 20.70 -0.21 1.56
C GLY A 401 20.31 -1.68 1.74
N GLU A 402 21.19 -2.51 2.34
CA GLU A 402 20.84 -3.90 2.66
C GLU A 402 19.71 -3.99 3.68
N VAL A 403 19.78 -3.18 4.73
CA VAL A 403 18.74 -3.13 5.78
C VAL A 403 17.41 -2.68 5.18
N PHE A 404 17.43 -1.67 4.32
CA PHE A 404 16.25 -1.29 3.53
C PHE A 404 15.70 -2.46 2.70
N GLY A 405 16.58 -3.22 2.03
CA GLY A 405 16.20 -4.40 1.25
C GLY A 405 15.53 -5.49 2.09
N TYR A 406 16.06 -5.80 3.28
CA TYR A 406 15.48 -6.79 4.19
C TYR A 406 14.06 -6.41 4.63
N PHE A 407 13.86 -5.18 5.06
CA PHE A 407 12.54 -4.72 5.52
C PHE A 407 11.57 -4.50 4.37
N SER A 408 12.03 -4.10 3.19
CA SER A 408 11.20 -4.03 1.98
C SER A 408 10.66 -5.40 1.57
N ASN A 409 11.47 -6.45 1.64
CA ASN A 409 11.04 -7.82 1.33
C ASN A 409 10.01 -8.34 2.36
N LEU A 410 10.26 -8.13 3.66
CA LEU A 410 9.32 -8.49 4.73
C LEU A 410 7.97 -7.80 4.54
N THR A 411 8.00 -6.50 4.24
CA THR A 411 6.80 -5.70 3.97
C THR A 411 6.08 -6.18 2.71
N ALA A 412 6.82 -6.44 1.62
CA ALA A 412 6.24 -6.94 0.38
C ALA A 412 5.50 -8.26 0.61
N ALA A 413 6.09 -9.20 1.33
CA ALA A 413 5.47 -10.48 1.64
C ALA A 413 4.23 -10.32 2.54
N ALA A 414 4.30 -9.50 3.60
CA ALA A 414 3.16 -9.26 4.51
C ALA A 414 2.00 -8.53 3.80
N GLY A 415 2.31 -7.54 2.97
CA GLY A 415 1.33 -6.81 2.17
C GLY A 415 0.64 -7.69 1.13
N LEU A 416 1.39 -8.54 0.44
CA LEU A 416 0.83 -9.53 -0.49
C LEU A 416 -0.08 -10.53 0.24
N MET A 417 0.25 -10.95 1.47
CA MET A 417 -0.65 -11.78 2.29
C MET A 417 -1.96 -11.04 2.66
N THR A 418 -1.88 -9.74 2.95
CA THR A 418 -3.08 -8.91 3.15
C THR A 418 -3.94 -8.87 1.89
N TRP A 419 -3.35 -8.66 0.72
CA TRP A 419 -4.06 -8.64 -0.57
C TRP A 419 -4.66 -10.00 -0.91
N TRP A 420 -3.94 -11.09 -0.62
CA TRP A 420 -4.47 -12.45 -0.74
C TRP A 420 -5.73 -12.61 0.12
N GLY A 421 -5.67 -12.16 1.38
CA GLY A 421 -6.81 -12.17 2.30
C GLY A 421 -8.01 -11.37 1.76
N ILE A 422 -7.79 -10.17 1.22
CA ILE A 422 -8.85 -9.33 0.62
C ILE A 422 -9.54 -10.06 -0.54
N CYS A 423 -8.76 -10.66 -1.45
CA CYS A 423 -9.31 -11.44 -2.55
C CYS A 423 -10.10 -12.66 -2.06
N PHE A 424 -9.61 -13.34 -1.02
CA PHE A 424 -10.29 -14.49 -0.42
C PHE A 424 -11.61 -14.09 0.24
N ILE A 425 -11.64 -12.98 0.99
CA ILE A 425 -12.87 -12.41 1.56
C ILE A 425 -13.87 -12.10 0.44
N TYR A 426 -13.41 -11.53 -0.67
CA TYR A 426 -14.29 -11.19 -1.79
C TYR A 426 -14.94 -12.42 -2.42
N ILE A 427 -14.20 -13.51 -2.62
CA ILE A 427 -14.77 -14.78 -3.13
C ILE A 427 -15.88 -15.29 -2.21
N ARG A 428 -15.68 -15.17 -0.89
CA ARG A 428 -16.68 -15.54 0.09
C ARG A 428 -17.90 -14.59 0.05
N PHE A 429 -17.65 -13.29 -0.02
CA PHE A 429 -18.67 -12.24 -0.15
C PHE A 429 -19.56 -12.50 -1.39
N GLU A 430 -18.98 -12.73 -2.54
CA GLU A 430 -19.69 -12.99 -3.78
C GLU A 430 -20.52 -14.30 -3.71
N LYS A 431 -19.97 -15.34 -3.07
CA LYS A 431 -20.72 -16.56 -2.79
C LYS A 431 -21.92 -16.30 -1.88
N GLY A 432 -21.76 -15.47 -0.85
CA GLY A 432 -22.85 -15.06 0.05
C GLY A 432 -23.96 -14.31 -0.70
N LEU A 433 -23.60 -13.30 -1.50
CA LEU A 433 -24.57 -12.55 -2.32
C LEU A 433 -25.42 -13.49 -3.18
N ARG A 434 -24.78 -14.43 -3.87
CA ARG A 434 -25.49 -15.40 -4.73
C ARG A 434 -26.41 -16.32 -3.91
N THR A 435 -25.94 -16.81 -2.75
CA THR A 435 -26.73 -17.74 -1.92
C THR A 435 -27.96 -17.06 -1.34
N GLN A 436 -27.87 -15.77 -1.02
CA GLN A 436 -28.96 -14.97 -0.45
C GLN A 436 -29.79 -14.24 -1.52
N GLY A 437 -29.51 -14.46 -2.81
CA GLY A 437 -30.29 -13.88 -3.91
C GLY A 437 -30.07 -12.37 -4.12
N ILE A 438 -29.00 -11.80 -3.53
CA ILE A 438 -28.68 -10.37 -3.67
C ILE A 438 -28.06 -10.13 -5.04
N ALA A 439 -28.71 -9.32 -5.88
CA ALA A 439 -28.21 -9.01 -7.21
C ALA A 439 -26.94 -8.14 -7.10
N ARG A 440 -25.87 -8.53 -7.79
CA ARG A 440 -24.63 -7.73 -7.84
C ARG A 440 -24.84 -6.33 -8.45
N SER A 441 -25.88 -6.15 -9.26
CA SER A 441 -26.27 -4.85 -9.83
C SER A 441 -26.78 -3.86 -8.77
N SER A 442 -27.23 -4.34 -7.61
CA SER A 442 -27.64 -3.50 -6.48
C SER A 442 -26.48 -2.90 -5.68
N LEU A 443 -25.24 -3.37 -5.91
CA LEU A 443 -24.08 -2.81 -5.24
C LEU A 443 -23.83 -1.36 -5.69
N PRO A 444 -23.52 -0.42 -4.77
CA PRO A 444 -23.22 0.97 -5.10
C PRO A 444 -22.06 1.12 -6.10
N TYR A 445 -21.14 0.16 -6.07
CA TYR A 445 -20.04 0.02 -7.04
C TYR A 445 -19.89 -1.44 -7.46
N SER A 446 -19.88 -1.69 -8.75
CA SER A 446 -19.61 -3.02 -9.32
C SER A 446 -18.75 -2.90 -10.57
N SER A 447 -17.68 -3.69 -10.66
CA SER A 447 -16.78 -3.69 -11.80
C SER A 447 -17.09 -4.84 -12.75
N ARG A 448 -17.13 -4.56 -14.06
CA ARG A 448 -17.31 -5.61 -15.10
C ARG A 448 -16.17 -6.65 -15.08
N LEU A 449 -14.96 -6.23 -14.70
CA LEU A 449 -13.78 -7.11 -14.60
C LEU A 449 -13.89 -8.14 -13.47
N ASN A 450 -14.79 -7.95 -12.51
CA ASN A 450 -14.94 -8.86 -11.38
C ASN A 450 -16.17 -9.79 -11.51
N TYR A 451 -16.58 -10.06 -12.74
CA TYR A 451 -17.66 -11.00 -13.00
C TYR A 451 -17.27 -12.39 -12.47
N ARG A 452 -18.13 -13.01 -11.66
CA ARG A 452 -17.88 -14.29 -10.97
C ARG A 452 -16.56 -14.32 -10.18
N ALA A 453 -16.21 -13.22 -9.53
CA ALA A 453 -14.96 -13.07 -8.78
C ALA A 453 -13.67 -13.29 -9.59
N SER A 454 -13.70 -13.06 -10.91
CA SER A 454 -12.54 -13.31 -11.78
C SER A 454 -11.30 -12.49 -11.38
N ALA A 455 -11.48 -11.23 -10.98
CA ALA A 455 -10.39 -10.39 -10.49
C ALA A 455 -9.80 -10.95 -9.17
N ALA A 456 -10.65 -11.46 -8.27
CA ALA A 456 -10.19 -12.05 -7.01
C ALA A 456 -9.40 -13.35 -7.25
N TRP A 457 -9.87 -14.21 -8.16
CA TRP A 457 -9.14 -15.43 -8.53
C TRP A 457 -7.80 -15.13 -9.19
N TYR A 458 -7.76 -14.17 -10.12
CA TYR A 458 -6.49 -13.71 -10.71
C TYR A 458 -5.53 -13.22 -9.62
N GLY A 459 -6.01 -12.37 -8.70
CA GLY A 459 -5.22 -11.86 -7.58
C GLY A 459 -4.65 -12.98 -6.72
N ILE A 460 -5.49 -13.92 -6.25
CA ILE A 460 -5.05 -15.05 -5.42
C ILE A 460 -3.98 -15.90 -6.13
N ILE A 461 -4.22 -16.29 -7.37
CA ILE A 461 -3.30 -17.16 -8.13
C ILE A 461 -1.95 -16.45 -8.30
N MET A 462 -1.95 -15.21 -8.79
CA MET A 462 -0.71 -14.47 -9.03
C MET A 462 0.05 -14.19 -7.73
N ILE A 463 -0.64 -13.75 -6.67
CA ILE A 463 -0.01 -13.48 -5.37
C ILE A 463 0.58 -14.76 -4.79
N THR A 464 -0.14 -15.88 -4.85
CA THR A 464 0.36 -17.17 -4.35
C THR A 464 1.65 -17.58 -5.07
N ILE A 465 1.68 -17.51 -6.41
CA ILE A 465 2.87 -17.86 -7.19
C ILE A 465 4.02 -16.91 -6.84
N ILE A 466 3.78 -15.59 -6.76
CA ILE A 466 4.82 -14.61 -6.42
C ILE A 466 5.39 -14.87 -5.02
N LEU A 467 4.56 -15.13 -4.02
CA LEU A 467 5.00 -15.40 -2.65
C LEU A 467 5.85 -16.69 -2.56
N PHE A 468 5.42 -17.77 -3.22
CA PHE A 468 6.17 -19.02 -3.19
C PHE A 468 7.52 -18.93 -3.90
N PHE A 469 7.62 -18.14 -4.95
CA PHE A 469 8.81 -18.01 -5.78
C PHE A 469 9.53 -16.66 -5.59
N SER A 470 9.27 -15.91 -4.52
CA SER A 470 9.89 -14.58 -4.29
C SER A 470 11.42 -14.65 -4.17
N ALA A 471 11.94 -15.61 -3.43
CA ALA A 471 13.37 -15.81 -3.20
C ALA A 471 13.84 -17.19 -3.66
N TRP A 472 13.39 -17.64 -4.82
CA TRP A 472 13.74 -18.95 -5.39
C TRP A 472 15.25 -19.20 -5.48
N SER A 473 16.06 -18.14 -5.69
CA SER A 473 17.51 -18.23 -5.83
C SER A 473 18.22 -18.77 -4.57
N VAL A 474 17.61 -18.60 -3.39
CA VAL A 474 18.14 -19.13 -2.12
C VAL A 474 18.23 -20.66 -2.14
N PHE A 475 17.39 -21.34 -2.92
CA PHE A 475 17.39 -22.80 -3.03
C PHE A 475 18.37 -23.36 -4.08
N LEU A 476 19.10 -22.47 -4.78
CA LEU A 476 20.15 -22.91 -5.69
C LEU A 476 21.37 -23.38 -4.89
N LYS A 477 22.12 -24.30 -5.50
CA LYS A 477 23.35 -24.81 -4.92
C LYS A 477 24.32 -23.65 -4.61
N ASP A 478 24.85 -23.64 -3.39
CA ASP A 478 25.82 -22.66 -2.86
C ASP A 478 25.29 -21.22 -2.71
N ASN A 479 23.98 -20.97 -2.91
CA ASN A 479 23.36 -19.64 -2.79
C ASN A 479 22.53 -19.47 -1.51
N TRP A 480 22.67 -20.35 -0.52
CA TRP A 480 21.88 -20.26 0.71
C TRP A 480 22.19 -18.98 1.50
N SER A 481 21.17 -18.17 1.73
CA SER A 481 21.22 -16.98 2.58
C SER A 481 20.06 -17.02 3.57
N THR A 482 20.38 -17.19 4.85
CA THR A 482 19.37 -17.25 5.92
C THR A 482 18.61 -15.93 6.02
N SER A 483 19.26 -14.78 5.87
CA SER A 483 18.61 -13.47 5.89
C SER A 483 17.62 -13.32 4.74
N THR A 484 18.00 -13.70 3.52
CA THR A 484 17.11 -13.65 2.35
C THR A 484 15.93 -14.62 2.49
N PHE A 485 16.18 -15.84 2.99
CA PHE A 485 15.11 -16.79 3.25
C PHE A 485 14.11 -16.27 4.26
N VAL A 486 14.57 -15.80 5.42
CA VAL A 486 13.70 -15.29 6.49
C VAL A 486 12.93 -14.07 6.02
N THR A 487 13.58 -13.11 5.39
CA THR A 487 12.93 -11.85 4.99
C THR A 487 11.87 -12.01 3.91
N ASN A 488 11.98 -13.03 3.07
CA ASN A 488 10.99 -13.29 2.03
C ASN A 488 9.86 -14.25 2.47
N TYR A 489 10.17 -15.21 3.35
CA TYR A 489 9.21 -16.30 3.65
C TYR A 489 8.57 -16.22 5.04
N LEU A 490 9.10 -15.41 5.97
CA LEU A 490 8.55 -15.32 7.33
C LEU A 490 7.04 -14.99 7.35
N PRO A 491 6.54 -13.97 6.63
CA PRO A 491 5.11 -13.68 6.63
C PRO A 491 4.26 -14.81 6.04
N LEU A 492 4.77 -15.53 5.05
CA LEU A 492 4.09 -16.66 4.40
C LEU A 492 3.82 -17.81 5.39
N TRP A 493 4.75 -18.07 6.30
CA TRP A 493 4.58 -19.09 7.34
C TRP A 493 3.80 -18.58 8.54
N LEU A 494 4.05 -17.34 8.95
CA LEU A 494 3.43 -16.76 10.13
C LEU A 494 1.91 -16.62 9.96
N PHE A 495 1.45 -16.25 8.77
CA PHE A 495 0.03 -16.04 8.49
C PHE A 495 -0.82 -17.31 8.71
N PRO A 496 -0.54 -18.47 8.08
CA PRO A 496 -1.31 -19.69 8.34
C PRO A 496 -1.14 -20.23 9.77
N ILE A 497 0.04 -20.05 10.38
CA ILE A 497 0.26 -20.45 11.77
C ILE A 497 -0.68 -19.67 12.70
N LEU A 498 -0.75 -18.36 12.56
CA LEU A 498 -1.66 -17.53 13.35
C LEU A 498 -3.14 -17.91 13.12
N TRP A 499 -3.52 -18.13 11.85
CA TRP A 499 -4.89 -18.49 11.50
C TRP A 499 -5.31 -19.83 12.12
N ILE A 500 -4.50 -20.86 11.92
CA ILE A 500 -4.77 -22.21 12.43
C ILE A 500 -4.74 -22.20 13.95
N SER A 501 -3.73 -21.58 14.57
CA SER A 501 -3.60 -21.53 16.04
C SER A 501 -4.80 -20.84 16.70
N TYR A 502 -5.21 -19.68 16.20
CA TYR A 502 -6.36 -18.97 16.76
C TYR A 502 -7.66 -19.76 16.55
N LYS A 503 -7.83 -20.37 15.40
CA LYS A 503 -8.98 -21.21 15.09
C LYS A 503 -9.10 -22.38 16.07
N TYR A 504 -7.97 -23.02 16.39
CA TYR A 504 -7.94 -24.14 17.33
C TYR A 504 -8.22 -23.70 18.76
N ILE A 505 -7.56 -22.61 19.22
CA ILE A 505 -7.67 -22.11 20.59
C ILE A 505 -9.07 -21.56 20.87
N LYS A 506 -9.63 -20.80 19.93
CA LYS A 506 -10.96 -20.16 20.10
C LYS A 506 -12.12 -20.97 19.54
N LYS A 507 -11.85 -22.13 18.91
CA LYS A 507 -12.84 -23.02 18.29
C LYS A 507 -13.78 -22.28 17.33
N THR A 508 -13.23 -21.35 16.52
CA THR A 508 -14.02 -20.55 15.59
C THR A 508 -14.47 -21.39 14.38
N HIS A 509 -15.59 -21.00 13.78
CA HIS A 509 -16.16 -21.68 12.62
C HIS A 509 -16.23 -20.75 11.42
N PHE A 510 -16.16 -21.32 10.23
CA PHE A 510 -16.42 -20.56 9.00
C PHE A 510 -17.87 -20.12 8.95
N VAL A 511 -18.11 -18.84 8.69
CA VAL A 511 -19.44 -18.28 8.46
C VAL A 511 -20.04 -18.95 7.22
N ARG A 512 -21.23 -19.54 7.32
CA ARG A 512 -21.91 -20.14 6.17
C ARG A 512 -22.42 -19.05 5.22
N ALA A 513 -22.46 -19.32 3.93
CA ALA A 513 -22.90 -18.35 2.94
C ALA A 513 -24.33 -17.82 3.16
N SER A 514 -25.20 -18.68 3.72
CA SER A 514 -26.57 -18.34 4.12
C SER A 514 -26.66 -17.50 5.39
N GLU A 515 -25.63 -17.52 6.24
CA GLU A 515 -25.58 -16.83 7.53
C GLU A 515 -24.79 -15.53 7.47
N MET A 516 -24.23 -15.18 6.30
CA MET A 516 -23.48 -13.95 6.13
C MET A 516 -24.39 -12.74 6.32
N ASP A 517 -23.94 -11.84 7.19
CA ASP A 517 -24.70 -10.64 7.50
C ASP A 517 -24.39 -9.52 6.50
N PHE A 518 -25.37 -9.19 5.66
CA PHE A 518 -25.33 -8.11 4.67
C PHE A 518 -26.13 -6.88 5.09
N VAL A 519 -26.80 -6.92 6.23
CA VAL A 519 -27.80 -5.91 6.63
C VAL A 519 -27.36 -5.06 7.81
N SER A 520 -26.73 -5.66 8.84
CA SER A 520 -26.38 -4.93 10.07
C SER A 520 -25.46 -3.73 9.79
N GLY A 521 -25.85 -2.56 10.29
CA GLY A 521 -25.16 -1.30 10.14
C GLY A 521 -25.49 -0.52 8.86
N LEU A 522 -26.29 -1.05 7.93
CA LEU A 522 -26.68 -0.31 6.71
C LEU A 522 -27.51 0.93 7.03
N GLU A 523 -28.47 0.83 7.96
CA GLU A 523 -29.32 1.96 8.37
C GLU A 523 -28.52 3.12 8.97
N ALA A 524 -27.54 2.81 9.83
CA ALA A 524 -26.64 3.82 10.39
C ALA A 524 -25.79 4.51 9.31
N ILE A 525 -25.31 3.74 8.33
CA ILE A 525 -24.54 4.24 7.20
C ILE A 525 -25.40 5.12 6.29
N GLU A 526 -26.65 4.75 6.06
CA GLU A 526 -27.60 5.53 5.24
C GLU A 526 -27.97 6.84 5.94
N ALA A 527 -28.15 6.83 7.24
CA ALA A 527 -28.40 8.03 8.04
C ALA A 527 -27.22 9.03 8.03
N GLU A 528 -25.99 8.56 7.90
CA GLU A 528 -24.79 9.40 7.79
C GLU A 528 -24.51 9.90 6.36
N CYS A 529 -25.15 9.34 5.35
CA CYS A 529 -24.99 9.74 3.95
C CYS A 529 -25.84 10.99 3.64
N HIS A 530 -25.24 12.17 3.78
CA HIS A 530 -25.85 13.44 3.38
C HIS A 530 -25.34 13.90 2.01
N ASP A 531 -26.22 14.41 1.17
CA ASP A 531 -25.84 15.00 -0.12
C ASP A 531 -25.08 16.31 0.13
N GLU A 532 -23.76 16.29 -0.05
CA GLU A 532 -22.97 17.52 -0.05
C GLU A 532 -23.22 18.28 -1.37
N ALA A 533 -23.54 19.57 -1.27
CA ALA A 533 -23.65 20.43 -2.43
C ALA A 533 -22.32 20.45 -3.23
N PRO A 534 -22.36 20.43 -4.57
CA PRO A 534 -21.14 20.49 -5.37
C PRO A 534 -20.39 21.80 -5.09
N PRO A 535 -19.04 21.77 -5.04
CA PRO A 535 -18.26 22.95 -4.73
C PRO A 535 -18.53 24.07 -5.74
N SER A 536 -18.84 25.26 -5.24
CA SER A 536 -19.19 26.42 -6.05
C SER A 536 -17.97 27.16 -6.61
N THR A 537 -16.79 27.03 -5.98
CA THR A 537 -15.57 27.75 -6.37
C THR A 537 -14.76 26.97 -7.40
N ILE A 538 -14.02 27.70 -8.30
CA ILE A 538 -13.13 27.10 -9.31
C ILE A 538 -12.06 26.25 -8.63
N LEU A 539 -11.47 26.72 -7.54
CA LEU A 539 -10.51 25.98 -6.74
C LEU A 539 -11.16 24.72 -6.12
N GLY A 540 -12.39 24.84 -5.63
CA GLY A 540 -13.16 23.72 -5.10
C GLY A 540 -13.49 22.67 -6.17
N LYS A 541 -13.79 23.08 -7.40
CA LYS A 541 -14.01 22.18 -8.55
C LYS A 541 -12.70 21.48 -8.95
N PHE A 542 -11.57 22.20 -8.95
CA PHE A 542 -10.25 21.63 -9.21
C PHE A 542 -9.87 20.60 -8.13
N TRP A 543 -10.08 20.95 -6.85
CA TRP A 543 -9.88 20.01 -5.75
C TRP A 543 -10.85 18.81 -5.81
N ALA A 544 -12.11 19.02 -6.18
CA ALA A 544 -13.09 17.94 -6.37
C ALA A 544 -12.75 17.03 -7.57
N LEU A 545 -11.99 17.52 -8.54
CA LEU A 545 -11.45 16.70 -9.64
C LEU A 545 -10.25 15.88 -9.18
N LEU A 546 -9.44 16.42 -8.27
CA LEU A 546 -8.30 15.75 -7.66
C LEU A 546 -8.70 14.88 -6.45
N MET A 547 -9.73 15.26 -5.72
CA MET A 547 -10.32 14.55 -4.57
C MET A 547 -11.51 13.70 -4.96
#